data_a606e61e5a2cc6a8f1f5742aab510784
#
_entry.id   a606e61e5a2cc6a8f1f5742aab510784
#
_cell.length_a   1.000
_cell.length_b   1.000
_cell.length_c   1.000
_cell.angle_alpha   90.00
_cell.angle_beta   90.00
_cell.angle_gamma   90.00
#
_symmetry.space_group_name_H-M   'P 1'
#
loop_
_entity.id
_entity.type
_entity.pdbx_description
1 polymer ?
#
loop_
_entity_poly.entity_id
_entity_poly.type
_entity_poly.pdbx_seq_one_letter_code
_entity_poly.pdbx_strand_id
1 'polypeptide(L)'
;MIQHRTYDDPVLDAAVAEVSEGSLQAGLTVLAECREDPETRTLRAAVLGKTAIGHSDELTTIAEQAEDPDLWLLVGEARIQEAWAIRGSGSGASVGADRAKLFHSTLRRAVEPLHRSAKLLPKDAAPWVSLMPVARGLNVDREQHDDLWRKIIDRAPMLYPAHWQRLQYLAAKWGGSEEEMLAFAHGCVDKSTPGNPLVAMLPLAHFETYLPRFRKLLEERSPLKIATLQVRHFAKVAEELAEAADRWQTGPEPHVRDYEAHNLFAAAFCMAMDKDRAKIHLDGMGDRLHGIPWAYLGADVLEEYHQRSAKYR
;
A
#
# COMPACT_ATOMS: atom_id res chain seq x y z
N MET A 1 19.77 6.80 -2.21
CA MET A 1 18.50 6.44 -1.59
C MET A 1 17.90 5.28 -2.34
N ILE A 2 17.54 4.23 -1.64
CA ILE A 2 17.05 2.99 -2.22
C ILE A 2 15.54 2.97 -1.95
N GLN A 3 14.72 2.66 -2.99
CA GLN A 3 13.34 2.24 -2.74
C GLN A 3 13.43 0.92 -1.97
N HIS A 4 13.34 0.99 -0.65
CA HIS A 4 13.44 -0.19 0.20
C HIS A 4 12.22 -1.08 -0.02
N ARG A 5 12.44 -2.29 -0.50
CA ARG A 5 11.36 -3.26 -0.73
C ARG A 5 11.02 -4.04 0.54
N THR A 6 12.01 -4.24 1.38
CA THR A 6 11.96 -5.18 2.51
C THR A 6 11.90 -4.50 3.87
N TYR A 7 12.03 -3.17 3.90
CA TYR A 7 11.96 -2.35 5.14
C TYR A 7 12.85 -2.86 6.27
N ASP A 8 14.12 -3.21 5.92
CA ASP A 8 15.12 -3.74 6.85
C ASP A 8 14.81 -5.12 7.44
N ASP A 9 14.05 -5.94 6.76
CA ASP A 9 13.92 -7.35 7.07
C ASP A 9 15.07 -8.14 6.39
N PRO A 10 16.18 -8.45 7.11
CA PRO A 10 17.34 -9.12 6.50
C PRO A 10 17.04 -10.55 6.07
N VAL A 11 16.04 -11.18 6.70
CA VAL A 11 15.62 -12.54 6.35
C VAL A 11 14.87 -12.50 5.02
N LEU A 12 14.03 -11.48 4.82
CA LEU A 12 13.35 -11.25 3.55
C LEU A 12 14.32 -10.84 2.45
N ASP A 13 15.33 -10.00 2.76
CA ASP A 13 16.37 -9.61 1.78
C ASP A 13 17.11 -10.84 1.22
N ALA A 14 17.52 -11.74 2.11
CA ALA A 14 18.16 -13.00 1.71
C ALA A 14 17.22 -13.88 0.86
N ALA A 15 15.97 -14.03 1.27
CA ALA A 15 14.98 -14.81 0.54
C ALA A 15 14.68 -14.22 -0.85
N VAL A 16 14.60 -12.89 -0.99
CA VAL A 16 14.43 -12.22 -2.28
C VAL A 16 15.60 -12.51 -3.23
N ALA A 17 16.83 -12.49 -2.73
CA ALA A 17 17.99 -12.84 -3.55
C ALA A 17 17.90 -14.28 -4.05
N GLU A 18 17.65 -15.24 -3.16
CA GLU A 18 17.54 -16.67 -3.52
C GLU A 18 16.36 -16.96 -4.46
N VAL A 19 15.18 -16.34 -4.23
CA VAL A 19 14.01 -16.49 -5.12
C VAL A 19 14.31 -15.91 -6.50
N SER A 20 15.06 -14.80 -6.58
CA SER A 20 15.48 -14.22 -7.87
C SER A 20 16.44 -15.13 -8.64
N GLU A 21 17.15 -16.01 -7.95
CA GLU A 21 18.05 -17.04 -8.52
C GLU A 21 17.32 -18.38 -8.78
N GLY A 22 16.03 -18.48 -8.48
CA GLY A 22 15.19 -19.65 -8.73
C GLY A 22 14.98 -20.55 -7.52
N SER A 23 15.46 -20.20 -6.32
CA SER A 23 15.25 -20.96 -5.07
C SER A 23 13.91 -20.61 -4.41
N LEU A 24 12.86 -21.28 -4.82
CA LEU A 24 11.51 -21.08 -4.25
C LEU A 24 11.43 -21.39 -2.73
N GLN A 25 12.23 -22.37 -2.27
CA GLN A 25 12.20 -22.83 -0.87
C GLN A 25 12.49 -21.71 0.13
N ALA A 26 13.41 -20.81 -0.17
CA ALA A 26 13.72 -19.67 0.70
C ALA A 26 12.49 -18.77 0.92
N GLY A 27 11.77 -18.46 -0.18
CA GLY A 27 10.54 -17.68 -0.11
C GLY A 27 9.45 -18.35 0.73
N LEU A 28 9.25 -19.65 0.58
CA LEU A 28 8.25 -20.41 1.36
C LEU A 28 8.63 -20.47 2.84
N THR A 29 9.91 -20.64 3.16
CA THR A 29 10.39 -20.67 4.54
C THR A 29 10.06 -19.37 5.27
N VAL A 30 10.39 -18.22 4.69
CA VAL A 30 10.15 -16.92 5.33
C VAL A 30 8.65 -16.56 5.44
N LEU A 31 7.81 -17.12 4.57
CA LEU A 31 6.36 -17.01 4.70
C LEU A 31 5.84 -17.90 5.84
N ALA A 32 6.33 -19.12 5.95
CA ALA A 32 5.92 -20.04 7.01
C ALA A 32 6.27 -19.52 8.42
N GLU A 33 7.43 -18.88 8.58
CA GLU A 33 7.90 -18.32 9.85
C GLU A 33 7.00 -17.21 10.41
N CYS A 34 6.27 -16.50 9.54
CA CYS A 34 5.45 -15.35 9.96
C CYS A 34 3.93 -15.60 9.89
N ARG A 35 3.47 -16.86 9.90
CA ARG A 35 2.03 -17.19 9.82
C ARG A 35 1.20 -16.60 10.96
N GLU A 36 1.78 -16.39 12.14
CA GLU A 36 1.11 -15.81 13.31
C GLU A 36 1.30 -14.27 13.39
N ASP A 37 2.09 -13.67 12.50
CA ASP A 37 2.30 -12.22 12.40
C ASP A 37 1.73 -11.69 11.07
N PRO A 38 0.49 -11.21 11.03
CA PRO A 38 -0.16 -10.80 9.80
C PRO A 38 0.49 -9.56 9.15
N GLU A 39 1.14 -8.68 9.91
CA GLU A 39 1.83 -7.51 9.34
C GLU A 39 3.08 -7.91 8.57
N THR A 40 3.97 -8.69 9.20
CA THR A 40 5.16 -9.22 8.53
C THR A 40 4.78 -10.14 7.38
N ARG A 41 3.76 -10.99 7.56
CA ARG A 41 3.32 -11.93 6.55
C ARG A 41 2.81 -11.25 5.28
N THR A 42 1.97 -10.23 5.41
CA THR A 42 1.48 -9.47 4.25
C THR A 42 2.60 -8.67 3.57
N LEU A 43 3.59 -8.19 4.32
CA LEU A 43 4.77 -7.54 3.75
C LEU A 43 5.59 -8.52 2.93
N ARG A 44 5.97 -9.65 3.52
CA ARG A 44 6.78 -10.68 2.87
C ARG A 44 6.09 -11.24 1.63
N ALA A 45 4.78 -11.54 1.72
CA ALA A 45 4.01 -12.04 0.60
C ALA A 45 3.98 -11.06 -0.58
N ALA A 46 3.74 -9.77 -0.34
CA ALA A 46 3.72 -8.75 -1.38
C ALA A 46 5.10 -8.56 -2.04
N VAL A 47 6.17 -8.58 -1.27
CA VAL A 47 7.55 -8.44 -1.78
C VAL A 47 7.94 -9.65 -2.62
N LEU A 48 7.72 -10.87 -2.11
CA LEU A 48 8.02 -12.11 -2.84
C LEU A 48 7.14 -12.25 -4.09
N GLY A 49 5.87 -11.87 -4.04
CA GLY A 49 5.00 -11.84 -5.22
C GLY A 49 5.51 -10.90 -6.31
N LYS A 50 6.09 -9.75 -5.92
CA LYS A 50 6.73 -8.83 -6.87
C LYS A 50 8.02 -9.41 -7.46
N THR A 51 8.78 -10.15 -6.67
CA THR A 51 9.99 -10.86 -7.13
C THR A 51 9.63 -11.97 -8.11
N ALA A 52 8.47 -12.61 -7.92
CA ALA A 52 8.00 -13.74 -8.73
C ALA A 52 7.21 -13.32 -10.00
N ILE A 53 7.22 -12.04 -10.39
CA ILE A 53 6.59 -11.59 -11.64
C ILE A 53 7.15 -12.37 -12.84
N GLY A 54 6.25 -12.90 -13.67
CA GLY A 54 6.58 -13.69 -14.85
C GLY A 54 6.66 -15.20 -14.58
N HIS A 55 6.61 -15.64 -13.31
CA HIS A 55 6.72 -17.04 -12.93
C HIS A 55 5.41 -17.63 -12.36
N SER A 56 4.29 -16.87 -12.39
CA SER A 56 3.04 -17.30 -11.75
C SER A 56 2.46 -18.60 -12.32
N ASP A 57 2.69 -18.94 -13.58
CA ASP A 57 2.20 -20.19 -14.18
C ASP A 57 3.05 -21.39 -13.74
N GLU A 58 4.37 -21.25 -13.65
CA GLU A 58 5.27 -22.25 -13.09
C GLU A 58 4.94 -22.52 -11.62
N LEU A 59 4.82 -21.47 -10.81
CA LEU A 59 4.42 -21.57 -9.41
C LEU A 59 3.09 -22.28 -9.24
N THR A 60 2.12 -22.05 -10.13
CA THR A 60 0.83 -22.75 -10.11
C THR A 60 1.00 -24.26 -10.30
N THR A 61 1.82 -24.68 -11.27
CA THR A 61 2.08 -26.10 -11.52
C THR A 61 2.69 -26.80 -10.30
N ILE A 62 3.60 -26.10 -9.59
CA ILE A 62 4.20 -26.64 -8.36
C ILE A 62 3.15 -26.68 -7.23
N ALA A 63 2.33 -25.63 -7.10
CA ALA A 63 1.32 -25.53 -6.06
C ALA A 63 0.22 -26.61 -6.17
N GLU A 64 -0.13 -27.02 -7.39
CA GLU A 64 -1.08 -28.11 -7.64
C GLU A 64 -0.59 -29.46 -7.12
N GLN A 65 0.72 -29.63 -6.97
CA GLN A 65 1.33 -30.88 -6.48
C GLN A 65 1.60 -30.86 -4.97
N ALA A 66 1.81 -29.66 -4.38
CA ALA A 66 2.31 -29.53 -3.01
C ALA A 66 1.22 -29.28 -1.95
N GLU A 67 0.03 -28.78 -2.34
CA GLU A 67 -1.06 -28.34 -1.43
C GLU A 67 -0.57 -27.42 -0.27
N ASP A 68 0.42 -26.57 -0.54
CA ASP A 68 1.03 -25.69 0.47
C ASP A 68 0.34 -24.31 0.48
N PRO A 69 -0.12 -23.79 1.66
CA PRO A 69 -0.82 -22.50 1.74
C PRO A 69 0.05 -21.30 1.37
N ASP A 70 1.37 -21.35 1.65
CA ASP A 70 2.30 -20.26 1.36
C ASP A 70 2.59 -20.18 -0.13
N LEU A 71 2.67 -21.33 -0.79
CA LEU A 71 2.85 -21.41 -2.23
C LEU A 71 1.61 -20.88 -2.96
N TRP A 72 0.39 -21.22 -2.52
CA TRP A 72 -0.83 -20.67 -3.08
C TRP A 72 -0.96 -19.16 -2.85
N LEU A 73 -0.52 -18.65 -1.69
CA LEU A 73 -0.44 -17.22 -1.41
C LEU A 73 0.52 -16.54 -2.39
N LEU A 74 1.70 -17.11 -2.59
CA LEU A 74 2.72 -16.57 -3.51
C LEU A 74 2.24 -16.54 -4.97
N VAL A 75 1.55 -17.60 -5.44
CA VAL A 75 0.91 -17.62 -6.77
C VAL A 75 -0.08 -16.47 -6.92
N GLY A 76 -0.94 -16.28 -5.92
CA GLY A 76 -1.92 -15.19 -5.92
C GLY A 76 -1.26 -13.81 -5.98
N GLU A 77 -0.26 -13.57 -5.14
CA GLU A 77 0.49 -12.32 -5.11
C GLU A 77 1.24 -12.05 -6.43
N ALA A 78 1.93 -13.06 -6.99
CA ALA A 78 2.62 -12.90 -8.27
C ALA A 78 1.66 -12.46 -9.38
N ARG A 79 0.47 -13.08 -9.48
CA ARG A 79 -0.57 -12.71 -10.45
C ARG A 79 -1.14 -11.31 -10.25
N ILE A 80 -1.28 -10.89 -8.99
CA ILE A 80 -1.68 -9.51 -8.68
C ILE A 80 -0.62 -8.53 -9.18
N GLN A 81 0.64 -8.78 -8.88
CA GLN A 81 1.74 -7.91 -9.31
C GLN A 81 1.87 -7.86 -10.84
N GLU A 82 1.75 -9.00 -11.52
CA GLU A 82 1.71 -9.08 -12.99
C GLU A 82 0.56 -8.25 -13.56
N ALA A 83 -0.64 -8.40 -13.01
CA ALA A 83 -1.81 -7.66 -13.48
C ALA A 83 -1.61 -6.14 -13.32
N TRP A 84 -1.20 -5.68 -12.15
CA TRP A 84 -0.97 -4.25 -11.91
C TRP A 84 0.20 -3.69 -12.74
N ALA A 85 1.23 -4.49 -13.05
CA ALA A 85 2.29 -4.12 -14.00
C ALA A 85 1.72 -3.93 -15.42
N ILE A 86 0.83 -4.82 -15.87
CA ILE A 86 0.12 -4.69 -17.16
C ILE A 86 -0.70 -3.39 -17.20
N ARG A 87 -1.44 -3.08 -16.12
CA ARG A 87 -2.27 -1.88 -16.05
C ARG A 87 -1.44 -0.59 -16.10
N GLY A 88 -0.32 -0.58 -15.40
CA GLY A 88 0.53 0.60 -15.21
C GLY A 88 -0.10 1.67 -14.29
N SER A 89 0.61 2.80 -14.14
CA SER A 89 0.24 3.90 -13.24
C SER A 89 -0.76 4.92 -13.82
N GLY A 90 -1.12 4.80 -15.09
CA GLY A 90 -2.02 5.73 -15.78
C GLY A 90 -3.45 5.76 -15.22
N SER A 91 -4.21 6.81 -15.54
CA SER A 91 -5.64 6.87 -15.23
C SER A 91 -6.41 5.74 -15.94
N GLY A 92 -7.55 5.31 -15.38
CA GLY A 92 -8.37 4.27 -16.02
C GLY A 92 -8.74 4.60 -17.47
N ALA A 93 -8.99 5.88 -17.77
CA ALA A 93 -9.30 6.35 -19.12
C ALA A 93 -8.12 6.26 -20.10
N SER A 94 -6.88 6.20 -19.63
CA SER A 94 -5.68 6.08 -20.47
C SER A 94 -5.28 4.64 -20.78
N VAL A 95 -5.96 3.64 -20.18
CA VAL A 95 -5.68 2.23 -20.41
C VAL A 95 -6.46 1.77 -21.64
N GLY A 96 -5.76 1.38 -22.71
CA GLY A 96 -6.39 0.86 -23.92
C GLY A 96 -7.19 -0.42 -23.64
N ALA A 97 -8.23 -0.69 -24.47
CA ALA A 97 -9.17 -1.80 -24.25
C ALA A 97 -8.50 -3.17 -24.13
N ASP A 98 -7.49 -3.47 -24.94
CA ASP A 98 -6.77 -4.74 -24.90
C ASP A 98 -5.98 -4.91 -23.62
N ARG A 99 -5.32 -3.83 -23.16
CA ARG A 99 -4.58 -3.80 -21.88
C ARG A 99 -5.54 -3.98 -20.71
N ALA A 100 -6.69 -3.33 -20.73
CA ALA A 100 -7.73 -3.49 -19.72
C ALA A 100 -8.25 -4.93 -19.67
N LYS A 101 -8.50 -5.55 -20.83
CA LYS A 101 -8.92 -6.96 -20.92
C LYS A 101 -7.87 -7.91 -20.34
N LEU A 102 -6.58 -7.69 -20.68
CA LEU A 102 -5.47 -8.50 -20.17
C LEU A 102 -5.32 -8.30 -18.65
N PHE A 103 -5.38 -7.06 -18.16
CA PHE A 103 -5.38 -6.75 -16.73
C PHE A 103 -6.46 -7.52 -15.98
N HIS A 104 -7.73 -7.44 -16.43
CA HIS A 104 -8.83 -8.11 -15.77
C HIS A 104 -8.72 -9.64 -15.84
N SER A 105 -8.25 -10.20 -16.96
CA SER A 105 -8.08 -11.66 -17.08
C SER A 105 -6.98 -12.17 -16.13
N THR A 106 -5.87 -11.44 -16.01
CA THR A 106 -4.78 -11.80 -15.09
C THR A 106 -5.23 -11.69 -13.63
N LEU A 107 -5.94 -10.62 -13.26
CA LEU A 107 -6.49 -10.48 -11.90
C LEU A 107 -7.45 -11.63 -11.53
N ARG A 108 -8.31 -12.05 -12.43
CA ARG A 108 -9.23 -13.17 -12.16
C ARG A 108 -8.49 -14.46 -11.84
N ARG A 109 -7.32 -14.67 -12.45
CA ARG A 109 -6.49 -15.86 -12.19
C ARG A 109 -5.87 -15.86 -10.79
N ALA A 110 -5.80 -14.71 -10.09
CA ALA A 110 -5.33 -14.62 -8.71
C ALA A 110 -6.38 -15.11 -7.69
N VAL A 111 -7.66 -15.14 -8.03
CA VAL A 111 -8.77 -15.39 -7.08
C VAL A 111 -8.69 -16.79 -6.51
N GLU A 112 -8.62 -17.81 -7.35
CA GLU A 112 -8.61 -19.22 -6.92
C GLU A 112 -7.40 -19.58 -6.05
N PRO A 113 -6.15 -19.23 -6.41
CA PRO A 113 -4.98 -19.44 -5.55
C PRO A 113 -5.15 -18.85 -4.15
N LEU A 114 -5.64 -17.62 -4.04
CA LEU A 114 -5.85 -16.97 -2.74
C LEU A 114 -6.94 -17.66 -1.91
N HIS A 115 -8.00 -18.13 -2.54
CA HIS A 115 -9.01 -18.93 -1.84
C HIS A 115 -8.48 -20.29 -1.38
N ARG A 116 -7.62 -20.94 -2.16
CA ARG A 116 -6.95 -22.19 -1.73
C ARG A 116 -6.04 -21.95 -0.54
N SER A 117 -5.21 -20.90 -0.58
CA SER A 117 -4.39 -20.49 0.56
C SER A 117 -5.25 -20.26 1.81
N ALA A 118 -6.33 -19.47 1.70
CA ALA A 118 -7.24 -19.19 2.81
C ALA A 118 -7.97 -20.44 3.35
N LYS A 119 -8.23 -21.44 2.50
CA LYS A 119 -8.83 -22.71 2.90
C LYS A 119 -7.86 -23.59 3.68
N LEU A 120 -6.59 -23.63 3.25
CA LEU A 120 -5.54 -24.42 3.89
C LEU A 120 -5.09 -23.80 5.22
N LEU A 121 -5.14 -22.46 5.34
CA LEU A 121 -4.78 -21.72 6.54
C LEU A 121 -5.91 -20.74 6.93
N PRO A 122 -7.00 -21.20 7.56
CA PRO A 122 -8.23 -20.41 7.74
C PRO A 122 -8.09 -19.17 8.64
N LYS A 123 -7.09 -19.14 9.52
CA LYS A 123 -6.82 -18.00 10.41
C LYS A 123 -5.98 -16.91 9.74
N ASP A 124 -5.34 -17.21 8.60
CA ASP A 124 -4.50 -16.27 7.89
C ASP A 124 -5.32 -15.13 7.28
N ALA A 125 -4.94 -13.89 7.57
CA ALA A 125 -5.54 -12.70 6.99
C ALA A 125 -4.93 -12.35 5.61
N ALA A 126 -3.71 -12.79 5.31
CA ALA A 126 -2.95 -12.38 4.13
C ALA A 126 -3.68 -12.66 2.80
N PRO A 127 -4.24 -13.86 2.54
CA PRO A 127 -4.96 -14.11 1.28
C PRO A 127 -6.18 -13.19 1.10
N TRP A 128 -6.87 -12.86 2.18
CA TRP A 128 -8.02 -11.95 2.13
C TRP A 128 -7.61 -10.51 1.86
N VAL A 129 -6.49 -10.05 2.44
CA VAL A 129 -5.91 -8.73 2.12
C VAL A 129 -5.50 -8.67 0.65
N SER A 130 -4.86 -9.72 0.14
CA SER A 130 -4.44 -9.83 -1.26
C SER A 130 -5.64 -9.82 -2.24
N LEU A 131 -6.80 -10.31 -1.82
CA LEU A 131 -8.03 -10.19 -2.60
C LEU A 131 -8.59 -8.76 -2.70
N MET A 132 -8.24 -7.84 -1.81
CA MET A 132 -8.76 -6.46 -1.87
C MET A 132 -8.34 -5.68 -3.13
N PRO A 133 -7.05 -5.63 -3.55
CA PRO A 133 -6.67 -5.01 -4.81
C PRO A 133 -7.23 -5.77 -6.03
N VAL A 134 -7.50 -7.07 -5.93
CA VAL A 134 -8.19 -7.84 -6.97
C VAL A 134 -9.64 -7.38 -7.08
N ALA A 135 -10.37 -7.33 -5.99
CA ALA A 135 -11.75 -6.86 -5.91
C ALA A 135 -11.91 -5.44 -6.47
N ARG A 136 -11.01 -4.54 -6.07
CA ARG A 136 -10.99 -3.17 -6.58
C ARG A 136 -10.70 -3.12 -8.08
N GLY A 137 -9.72 -3.87 -8.56
CA GLY A 137 -9.37 -3.90 -9.99
C GLY A 137 -10.42 -4.55 -10.89
N LEU A 138 -11.19 -5.49 -10.36
CA LEU A 138 -12.32 -6.14 -11.04
C LEU A 138 -13.64 -5.39 -10.86
N ASN A 139 -13.62 -4.29 -10.08
CA ASN A 139 -14.78 -3.46 -9.80
C ASN A 139 -15.96 -4.25 -9.22
N VAL A 140 -15.67 -5.12 -8.23
CA VAL A 140 -16.73 -5.85 -7.52
C VAL A 140 -17.64 -4.89 -6.77
N ASP A 141 -18.88 -5.31 -6.52
CA ASP A 141 -19.86 -4.48 -5.82
C ASP A 141 -19.48 -4.23 -4.35
N ARG A 142 -20.19 -3.29 -3.74
CA ARG A 142 -19.94 -2.85 -2.37
C ARG A 142 -20.10 -3.98 -1.35
N GLU A 143 -21.10 -4.82 -1.52
CA GLU A 143 -21.41 -5.93 -0.60
C GLU A 143 -20.26 -6.94 -0.57
N GLN A 144 -19.78 -7.36 -1.74
CA GLN A 144 -18.64 -8.28 -1.87
C GLN A 144 -17.36 -7.70 -1.24
N HIS A 145 -17.12 -6.39 -1.44
CA HIS A 145 -15.95 -5.74 -0.84
C HIS A 145 -16.07 -5.62 0.69
N ASP A 146 -17.29 -5.35 1.21
CA ASP A 146 -17.57 -5.28 2.65
C ASP A 146 -17.46 -6.68 3.29
N ASP A 147 -17.79 -7.75 2.57
CA ASP A 147 -17.58 -9.13 3.01
C ASP A 147 -16.09 -9.47 3.15
N LEU A 148 -15.26 -9.07 2.18
CA LEU A 148 -13.82 -9.22 2.28
C LEU A 148 -13.27 -8.45 3.49
N TRP A 149 -13.69 -7.22 3.66
CA TRP A 149 -13.30 -6.39 4.79
C TRP A 149 -13.62 -7.05 6.13
N ARG A 150 -14.84 -7.58 6.31
CA ARG A 150 -15.23 -8.30 7.53
C ARG A 150 -14.33 -9.50 7.79
N LYS A 151 -14.06 -10.34 6.79
CA LYS A 151 -13.17 -11.50 6.91
C LYS A 151 -11.76 -11.14 7.39
N ILE A 152 -11.25 -9.98 6.97
CA ILE A 152 -9.93 -9.49 7.39
C ILE A 152 -9.97 -9.00 8.83
N ILE A 153 -10.93 -8.14 9.17
CA ILE A 153 -11.03 -7.51 10.49
C ILE A 153 -11.31 -8.54 11.59
N ASP A 154 -12.05 -9.59 11.30
CA ASP A 154 -12.26 -10.71 12.22
C ASP A 154 -10.97 -11.47 12.56
N ARG A 155 -9.94 -11.41 11.69
CA ARG A 155 -8.64 -12.08 11.85
C ARG A 155 -7.55 -11.15 12.38
N ALA A 156 -7.50 -9.95 11.85
CA ALA A 156 -6.46 -8.96 12.12
C ALA A 156 -7.06 -7.55 12.07
N PRO A 157 -7.69 -7.07 13.17
CA PRO A 157 -8.49 -5.84 13.17
C PRO A 157 -7.70 -4.55 12.90
N MET A 158 -6.39 -4.56 13.14
CA MET A 158 -5.52 -3.38 13.00
C MET A 158 -4.51 -3.51 11.85
N LEU A 159 -4.72 -4.46 10.94
CA LEU A 159 -3.78 -4.77 9.86
C LEU A 159 -3.63 -3.60 8.88
N TYR A 160 -2.45 -3.00 8.84
CA TYR A 160 -2.13 -1.79 8.08
C TYR A 160 -2.45 -1.91 6.58
N PRO A 161 -1.99 -2.93 5.84
CA PRO A 161 -2.28 -3.02 4.40
C PRO A 161 -3.76 -3.21 4.10
N ALA A 162 -4.54 -3.82 5.00
CA ALA A 162 -5.98 -3.93 4.84
C ALA A 162 -6.66 -2.55 4.92
N HIS A 163 -6.28 -1.72 5.89
CA HIS A 163 -6.81 -0.36 6.04
C HIS A 163 -6.41 0.52 4.85
N TRP A 164 -5.17 0.39 4.37
CA TRP A 164 -4.72 1.05 3.15
C TRP A 164 -5.60 0.68 1.95
N GLN A 165 -5.83 -0.61 1.71
CA GLN A 165 -6.67 -1.07 0.60
C GLN A 165 -8.13 -0.62 0.76
N ARG A 166 -8.66 -0.63 1.99
CA ARG A 166 -10.01 -0.15 2.28
C ARG A 166 -10.14 1.34 1.99
N LEU A 167 -9.19 2.16 2.44
CA LEU A 167 -9.17 3.58 2.15
C LEU A 167 -9.14 3.85 0.65
N GLN A 168 -8.29 3.12 -0.09
CA GLN A 168 -8.24 3.23 -1.55
C GLN A 168 -9.58 2.89 -2.21
N TYR A 169 -10.27 1.86 -1.74
CA TYR A 169 -11.59 1.49 -2.26
C TYR A 169 -12.64 2.57 -2.00
N LEU A 170 -12.58 3.23 -0.84
CA LEU A 170 -13.49 4.32 -0.46
C LEU A 170 -13.20 5.64 -1.19
N ALA A 171 -12.07 5.76 -1.86
CA ALA A 171 -11.73 6.96 -2.64
C ALA A 171 -12.66 7.14 -3.85
N ALA A 172 -13.01 8.38 -4.17
CA ALA A 172 -13.93 8.73 -5.26
C ALA A 172 -13.55 8.13 -6.63
N LYS A 173 -12.25 7.97 -6.90
CA LYS A 173 -11.74 7.33 -8.13
C LYS A 173 -12.13 5.84 -8.29
N TRP A 174 -12.62 5.20 -7.23
CA TRP A 174 -13.05 3.81 -7.21
C TRP A 174 -14.54 3.65 -6.82
N GLY A 175 -15.32 4.73 -6.88
CA GLY A 175 -16.77 4.70 -6.66
C GLY A 175 -17.22 5.01 -5.24
N GLY A 176 -16.30 5.34 -4.33
CA GLY A 176 -16.62 5.90 -3.02
C GLY A 176 -16.77 7.42 -3.04
N SER A 177 -16.55 8.08 -1.93
CA SER A 177 -16.59 9.53 -1.81
C SER A 177 -15.43 10.08 -0.95
N GLU A 178 -15.15 11.37 -1.09
CA GLU A 178 -14.18 12.06 -0.24
C GLU A 178 -14.60 12.00 1.24
N GLU A 179 -15.89 12.16 1.50
CA GLU A 179 -16.46 12.13 2.85
C GLU A 179 -16.32 10.75 3.51
N GLU A 180 -16.71 9.67 2.81
CA GLU A 180 -16.54 8.30 3.32
C GLU A 180 -15.08 7.96 3.60
N MET A 181 -14.18 8.34 2.68
CA MET A 181 -12.76 8.07 2.80
C MET A 181 -12.14 8.80 4.00
N LEU A 182 -12.45 10.09 4.18
CA LEU A 182 -11.98 10.88 5.32
C LEU A 182 -12.57 10.37 6.63
N ALA A 183 -13.86 10.05 6.69
CA ALA A 183 -14.49 9.46 7.87
C ALA A 183 -13.83 8.14 8.27
N PHE A 184 -13.47 7.30 7.29
CA PHE A 184 -12.73 6.08 7.53
C PHE A 184 -11.32 6.36 8.09
N ALA A 185 -10.59 7.33 7.53
CA ALA A 185 -9.26 7.71 7.99
C ALA A 185 -9.26 8.25 9.42
N HIS A 186 -10.22 9.12 9.76
CA HIS A 186 -10.42 9.57 11.14
C HIS A 186 -10.74 8.40 12.09
N GLY A 187 -11.60 7.48 11.67
CA GLY A 187 -11.88 6.26 12.45
C GLY A 187 -10.64 5.36 12.65
N CYS A 188 -9.66 5.39 11.74
CA CYS A 188 -8.37 4.72 11.94
C CYS A 188 -7.55 5.41 13.02
N VAL A 189 -7.49 6.75 13.02
CA VAL A 189 -6.81 7.54 14.07
C VAL A 189 -7.44 7.28 15.44
N ASP A 190 -8.77 7.32 15.53
CA ASP A 190 -9.50 7.14 16.80
C ASP A 190 -9.27 5.76 17.43
N LYS A 191 -9.18 4.72 16.60
CA LYS A 191 -8.97 3.32 17.03
C LYS A 191 -7.51 2.97 17.25
N SER A 192 -6.58 3.75 16.71
CA SER A 192 -5.15 3.48 16.84
C SER A 192 -4.68 3.59 18.28
N THR A 193 -3.91 2.61 18.71
CA THR A 193 -3.15 2.67 19.96
C THR A 193 -1.82 3.41 19.74
N PRO A 194 -1.17 3.94 20.79
CA PRO A 194 0.17 4.48 20.70
C PRO A 194 1.13 3.49 20.01
N GLY A 195 1.93 3.98 19.07
CA GLY A 195 2.85 3.15 18.27
C GLY A 195 2.23 2.49 17.04
N ASN A 196 0.90 2.55 16.85
CA ASN A 196 0.29 1.94 15.69
C ASN A 196 0.27 2.91 14.49
N PRO A 197 0.90 2.56 13.34
CA PRO A 197 1.01 3.44 12.17
C PRO A 197 -0.31 3.64 11.40
N LEU A 198 -1.43 3.04 11.79
CA LEU A 198 -2.73 3.26 11.15
C LEU A 198 -3.17 4.73 11.13
N VAL A 199 -2.64 5.56 12.03
CA VAL A 199 -2.82 7.02 11.97
C VAL A 199 -2.39 7.62 10.64
N ALA A 200 -1.48 6.95 9.92
CA ALA A 200 -1.02 7.39 8.59
C ALA A 200 -2.08 7.23 7.48
N MET A 201 -3.21 6.61 7.76
CA MET A 201 -4.37 6.65 6.86
C MET A 201 -4.90 8.07 6.70
N LEU A 202 -4.70 8.95 7.70
CA LEU A 202 -5.15 10.34 7.62
C LEU A 202 -4.37 11.17 6.58
N PRO A 203 -3.03 11.27 6.62
CA PRO A 203 -2.29 11.94 5.54
C PRO A 203 -2.50 11.26 4.18
N LEU A 204 -2.65 9.93 4.10
CA LEU A 204 -2.99 9.25 2.85
C LEU A 204 -4.33 9.73 2.28
N ALA A 205 -5.38 9.86 3.09
CA ALA A 205 -6.67 10.37 2.67
C ALA A 205 -6.57 11.82 2.15
N HIS A 206 -5.80 12.67 2.81
CA HIS A 206 -5.56 14.03 2.34
C HIS A 206 -4.79 14.09 1.01
N PHE A 207 -3.85 13.17 0.76
CA PHE A 207 -3.23 13.06 -0.55
C PHE A 207 -4.23 12.60 -1.63
N GLU A 208 -5.12 11.69 -1.30
CA GLU A 208 -6.16 11.23 -2.22
C GLU A 208 -7.20 12.34 -2.55
N THR A 209 -7.47 13.26 -1.63
CA THR A 209 -8.32 14.43 -1.90
C THR A 209 -7.57 15.54 -2.66
N TYR A 210 -6.27 15.67 -2.42
CA TYR A 210 -5.42 16.63 -3.11
C TYR A 210 -5.24 16.29 -4.59
N LEU A 211 -4.95 15.03 -4.89
CA LEU A 211 -4.53 14.58 -6.21
C LEU A 211 -5.54 14.89 -7.35
N PRO A 212 -6.85 14.65 -7.22
CA PRO A 212 -7.81 14.99 -8.27
C PRO A 212 -7.88 16.50 -8.53
N ARG A 213 -7.81 17.30 -7.47
CA ARG A 213 -7.81 18.78 -7.57
C ARG A 213 -6.55 19.27 -8.27
N PHE A 214 -5.40 18.71 -7.94
CA PHE A 214 -4.12 19.02 -8.57
C PHE A 214 -4.11 18.68 -10.06
N ARG A 215 -4.56 17.46 -10.42
CA ARG A 215 -4.65 17.01 -11.82
C ARG A 215 -5.56 17.91 -12.65
N LYS A 216 -6.74 18.26 -12.12
CA LYS A 216 -7.66 19.17 -12.77
C LYS A 216 -7.02 20.53 -13.09
N LEU A 217 -6.28 21.09 -12.14
CA LEU A 217 -5.60 22.37 -12.32
C LEU A 217 -4.42 22.29 -13.30
N LEU A 218 -3.76 21.13 -13.40
CA LEU A 218 -2.76 20.85 -14.42
C LEU A 218 -3.39 20.85 -15.83
N GLU A 219 -4.53 20.17 -16.00
CA GLU A 219 -5.28 20.15 -17.26
C GLU A 219 -5.76 21.57 -17.65
N GLU A 220 -6.21 22.37 -16.69
CA GLU A 220 -6.60 23.76 -16.85
C GLU A 220 -5.42 24.70 -17.09
N ARG A 221 -4.16 24.23 -17.01
CA ARG A 221 -2.93 25.01 -17.13
C ARG A 221 -2.93 26.25 -16.23
N SER A 222 -3.31 26.10 -14.97
CA SER A 222 -3.52 27.19 -14.01
C SER A 222 -2.41 27.26 -12.94
N PRO A 223 -1.18 27.73 -13.24
CA PRO A 223 -0.03 27.63 -12.34
C PRO A 223 -0.24 28.37 -11.00
N LEU A 224 -0.91 29.52 -11.00
CA LEU A 224 -1.20 30.25 -9.76
C LEU A 224 -2.17 29.51 -8.84
N LYS A 225 -3.19 28.85 -9.41
CA LYS A 225 -4.13 28.01 -8.64
C LYS A 225 -3.43 26.76 -8.12
N ILE A 226 -2.53 26.16 -8.90
CA ILE A 226 -1.70 25.02 -8.46
C ILE A 226 -0.85 25.43 -7.25
N ALA A 227 -0.09 26.55 -7.35
CA ALA A 227 0.70 27.04 -6.24
C ALA A 227 -0.14 27.33 -4.97
N THR A 228 -1.33 27.93 -5.16
CA THR A 228 -2.27 28.18 -4.07
C THR A 228 -2.78 26.88 -3.43
N LEU A 229 -3.13 25.86 -4.23
CA LEU A 229 -3.58 24.55 -3.75
C LEU A 229 -2.47 23.87 -2.95
N GLN A 230 -1.24 23.85 -3.49
CA GLN A 230 -0.08 23.24 -2.82
C GLN A 230 0.19 23.84 -1.43
N VAL A 231 0.09 25.16 -1.31
CA VAL A 231 0.34 25.84 -0.02
C VAL A 231 -0.83 25.67 0.95
N ARG A 232 -2.09 25.78 0.47
CA ARG A 232 -3.25 25.86 1.36
C ARG A 232 -3.81 24.52 1.79
N HIS A 233 -3.71 23.47 0.96
CA HIS A 233 -4.38 22.19 1.24
C HIS A 233 -3.85 21.58 2.53
N PHE A 234 -2.54 21.31 2.58
CA PHE A 234 -1.93 20.70 3.75
C PHE A 234 -1.77 21.64 4.94
N ALA A 235 -1.57 22.95 4.71
CA ALA A 235 -1.54 23.92 5.82
C ALA A 235 -2.87 23.98 6.59
N LYS A 236 -3.99 23.76 5.90
CA LYS A 236 -5.33 23.76 6.54
C LYS A 236 -5.54 22.56 7.48
N VAL A 237 -4.91 21.43 7.18
CA VAL A 237 -5.07 20.17 7.92
C VAL A 237 -3.84 19.83 8.78
N ALA A 238 -2.87 20.75 8.86
CA ALA A 238 -1.59 20.52 9.55
C ALA A 238 -1.75 20.16 11.02
N GLU A 239 -2.72 20.79 11.72
CA GLU A 239 -2.98 20.57 13.14
C GLU A 239 -3.51 19.14 13.40
N GLU A 240 -4.52 18.70 12.65
CA GLU A 240 -5.04 17.34 12.80
C GLU A 240 -4.00 16.25 12.41
N LEU A 241 -3.15 16.53 11.42
CA LEU A 241 -2.04 15.65 11.07
C LEU A 241 -1.00 15.59 12.18
N ALA A 242 -0.75 16.72 12.86
CA ALA A 242 0.16 16.80 13.98
C ALA A 242 -0.34 15.97 15.16
N GLU A 243 -1.61 16.11 15.54
CA GLU A 243 -2.23 15.32 16.60
C GLU A 243 -2.16 13.82 16.32
N ALA A 244 -2.42 13.40 15.08
CA ALA A 244 -2.32 12.02 14.67
C ALA A 244 -0.87 11.50 14.74
N ALA A 245 0.12 12.30 14.30
CA ALA A 245 1.52 11.95 14.37
C ALA A 245 2.04 11.85 15.81
N ASP A 246 1.67 12.80 16.67
CA ASP A 246 2.06 12.84 18.07
C ASP A 246 1.50 11.60 18.82
N ARG A 247 0.27 11.19 18.52
CA ARG A 247 -0.34 9.98 19.09
C ARG A 247 0.42 8.72 18.70
N TRP A 248 0.87 8.61 17.45
CA TRP A 248 1.65 7.47 16.98
C TRP A 248 3.03 7.39 17.62
N GLN A 249 3.77 8.53 17.69
CA GLN A 249 5.13 8.58 18.17
C GLN A 249 5.31 8.26 19.67
N THR A 250 4.23 8.18 20.44
CA THR A 250 4.27 7.80 21.85
C THR A 250 4.34 6.28 22.08
N GLY A 251 4.41 5.47 21.03
CA GLY A 251 4.45 4.01 21.13
C GLY A 251 5.84 3.47 21.47
N PRO A 252 5.92 2.35 22.21
CA PRO A 252 7.18 1.80 22.69
C PRO A 252 7.93 0.92 21.67
N GLU A 253 7.24 0.36 20.69
CA GLU A 253 7.80 -0.68 19.82
C GLU A 253 7.74 -0.27 18.35
N PRO A 254 8.81 -0.54 17.56
CA PRO A 254 8.79 -0.36 16.11
C PRO A 254 7.78 -1.27 15.43
N HIS A 255 7.14 -0.75 14.39
CA HIS A 255 6.20 -1.50 13.55
C HIS A 255 6.77 -1.64 12.13
N VAL A 256 6.57 -2.81 11.50
CA VAL A 256 7.12 -3.09 10.15
C VAL A 256 6.64 -2.12 9.07
N ARG A 257 5.59 -1.32 9.34
CA ARG A 257 5.06 -0.29 8.44
C ARG A 257 5.41 1.15 8.83
N ASP A 258 6.28 1.35 9.81
CA ASP A 258 6.67 2.69 10.26
C ASP A 258 7.28 3.52 9.14
N TYR A 259 8.09 2.91 8.27
CA TYR A 259 8.69 3.64 7.14
C TYR A 259 7.64 4.15 6.14
N GLU A 260 6.56 3.39 5.90
CA GLU A 260 5.44 3.85 5.07
C GLU A 260 4.74 5.05 5.71
N ALA A 261 4.46 4.97 7.01
CA ALA A 261 3.85 6.04 7.77
C ALA A 261 4.72 7.29 7.82
N HIS A 262 6.03 7.15 8.10
CA HIS A 262 6.98 8.26 8.06
C HIS A 262 7.03 8.95 6.70
N ASN A 263 7.00 8.21 5.58
CA ASN A 263 6.95 8.81 4.24
C ASN A 263 5.69 9.65 4.03
N LEU A 264 4.52 9.17 4.48
CA LEU A 264 3.25 9.89 4.35
C LEU A 264 3.26 11.19 5.17
N PHE A 265 3.65 11.14 6.43
CA PHE A 265 3.73 12.31 7.29
C PHE A 265 4.82 13.29 6.83
N ALA A 266 6.02 12.80 6.45
CA ALA A 266 7.10 13.63 5.92
C ALA A 266 6.63 14.46 4.73
N ALA A 267 6.01 13.82 3.73
CA ALA A 267 5.50 14.52 2.57
C ALA A 267 4.39 15.51 2.92
N ALA A 268 3.45 15.13 3.81
CA ALA A 268 2.35 16.00 4.23
C ALA A 268 2.89 17.26 4.96
N PHE A 269 3.83 17.11 5.89
CA PHE A 269 4.42 18.24 6.59
C PHE A 269 5.36 19.09 5.71
N CYS A 270 6.08 18.48 4.75
CA CYS A 270 6.78 19.25 3.73
C CYS A 270 5.81 20.14 2.92
N MET A 271 4.64 19.61 2.56
CA MET A 271 3.59 20.36 1.84
C MET A 271 2.92 21.41 2.73
N ALA A 272 2.77 21.15 4.02
CA ALA A 272 2.27 22.11 5.01
C ALA A 272 3.29 23.20 5.38
N MET A 273 4.55 23.06 4.97
CA MET A 273 5.69 23.90 5.36
C MET A 273 5.96 23.88 6.89
N ASP A 274 5.58 22.80 7.57
CA ASP A 274 5.91 22.56 8.97
C ASP A 274 7.30 21.93 9.06
N LYS A 275 8.29 22.79 9.34
CA LYS A 275 9.71 22.42 9.28
C LYS A 275 10.09 21.38 10.32
N ASP A 276 9.62 21.55 11.55
CA ASP A 276 10.04 20.71 12.66
C ASP A 276 9.45 19.30 12.53
N ARG A 277 8.17 19.19 12.21
CA ARG A 277 7.53 17.90 11.98
C ARG A 277 8.01 17.21 10.72
N ALA A 278 8.22 17.96 9.63
CA ALA A 278 8.81 17.40 8.41
C ALA A 278 10.15 16.74 8.72
N LYS A 279 11.02 17.43 9.50
CA LYS A 279 12.34 16.89 9.87
C LYS A 279 12.23 15.61 10.68
N ILE A 280 11.35 15.54 11.69
CA ILE A 280 11.14 14.35 12.53
C ILE A 280 10.83 13.13 11.63
N HIS A 281 9.89 13.28 10.70
CA HIS A 281 9.49 12.16 9.85
C HIS A 281 10.48 11.85 8.73
N LEU A 282 11.21 12.84 8.22
CA LEU A 282 12.33 12.62 7.29
C LEU A 282 13.48 11.86 7.97
N ASP A 283 13.79 12.18 9.22
CA ASP A 283 14.79 11.45 10.01
C ASP A 283 14.31 10.01 10.30
N GLY A 284 13.02 9.84 10.65
CA GLY A 284 12.41 8.53 10.92
C GLY A 284 12.38 7.60 9.72
N MET A 285 12.16 8.12 8.50
CA MET A 285 12.26 7.31 7.30
C MET A 285 13.70 7.01 6.87
N GLY A 286 14.66 7.82 7.28
CA GLY A 286 16.06 7.69 6.89
C GLY A 286 16.26 7.76 5.37
N ASP A 287 16.84 6.72 4.79
CA ASP A 287 17.03 6.56 3.34
C ASP A 287 15.97 5.62 2.67
N ARG A 288 14.95 5.20 3.42
CA ARG A 288 13.92 4.24 3.01
C ARG A 288 12.74 4.95 2.38
N LEU A 289 12.81 5.12 1.08
CA LEU A 289 11.80 5.83 0.32
C LEU A 289 10.67 4.88 -0.09
N HIS A 290 9.46 5.16 0.37
CA HIS A 290 8.24 4.54 -0.15
C HIS A 290 7.68 5.39 -1.31
N GLY A 291 7.28 4.74 -2.43
CA GLY A 291 6.87 5.46 -3.63
C GLY A 291 5.69 6.41 -3.43
N ILE A 292 4.70 6.00 -2.65
CA ILE A 292 3.60 6.86 -2.22
C ILE A 292 3.99 7.49 -0.86
N PRO A 293 3.84 8.79 -0.66
CA PRO A 293 3.04 9.76 -1.42
C PRO A 293 3.80 10.54 -2.52
N TRP A 294 5.09 10.37 -2.64
CA TRP A 294 5.94 11.19 -3.53
C TRP A 294 5.49 11.11 -5.00
N ALA A 295 5.07 9.92 -5.46
CA ALA A 295 4.49 9.73 -6.80
C ALA A 295 3.17 10.51 -7.03
N TYR A 296 2.54 11.06 -5.99
CA TYR A 296 1.36 11.91 -6.12
C TYR A 296 1.72 13.38 -6.36
N LEU A 297 2.97 13.74 -6.11
CA LEU A 297 3.45 15.12 -6.22
C LEU A 297 4.10 15.42 -7.56
N GLY A 298 4.58 14.40 -8.29
CA GLY A 298 5.17 14.53 -9.62
C GLY A 298 5.48 13.19 -10.27
N ALA A 299 6.12 13.24 -11.43
CA ALA A 299 6.38 12.05 -12.25
C ALA A 299 7.55 11.20 -11.75
N ASP A 300 8.55 11.81 -11.15
CA ASP A 300 9.74 11.14 -10.58
C ASP A 300 9.72 11.21 -9.05
N VAL A 301 9.65 10.03 -8.44
CA VAL A 301 9.57 9.88 -6.97
C VAL A 301 10.80 10.44 -6.27
N LEU A 302 11.99 10.20 -6.82
CA LEU A 302 13.25 10.67 -6.22
C LEU A 302 13.41 12.18 -6.38
N GLU A 303 13.07 12.72 -7.55
CA GLU A 303 13.12 14.14 -7.81
C GLU A 303 12.17 14.90 -6.86
N GLU A 304 10.91 14.47 -6.75
CA GLU A 304 9.92 15.09 -5.86
C GLU A 304 10.36 15.03 -4.39
N TYR A 305 10.86 13.88 -3.97
CA TYR A 305 11.40 13.74 -2.62
C TYR A 305 12.55 14.73 -2.39
N HIS A 306 13.55 14.78 -3.26
CA HIS A 306 14.70 15.67 -3.09
C HIS A 306 14.32 17.15 -3.11
N GLN A 307 13.47 17.57 -4.05
CA GLN A 307 13.02 18.95 -4.14
C GLN A 307 12.30 19.42 -2.88
N ARG A 308 11.50 18.56 -2.28
CA ARG A 308 10.68 18.93 -1.13
C ARG A 308 11.41 18.75 0.20
N SER A 309 12.22 17.71 0.34
CA SER A 309 12.95 17.44 1.58
C SER A 309 14.20 18.31 1.76
N ALA A 310 14.78 18.83 0.69
CA ALA A 310 16.03 19.62 0.74
C ALA A 310 15.99 20.83 1.67
N LYS A 311 14.81 21.38 1.94
CA LYS A 311 14.61 22.55 2.82
C LYS A 311 14.55 22.17 4.31
N TYR A 312 14.43 20.90 4.62
CA TYR A 312 14.11 20.39 5.96
C TYR A 312 15.17 19.43 6.52
N ARG A 313 16.21 19.13 5.75
CA ARG A 313 17.38 18.34 6.14
C ARG A 313 18.53 19.17 6.68
#